data_4a975c54f1579cb91bd2d35b6219550e
#
_entry.id   4a975c54f1579cb91bd2d35b6219550e
#
_cell.length_a   1.000
_cell.length_b   1.000
_cell.length_c   1.000
_cell.angle_alpha   90.00
_cell.angle_beta   90.00
_cell.angle_gamma   90.00
#
_symmetry.space_group_name_H-M   'P 1'
#
loop_
_entity.id
_entity.type
_entity.pdbx_description
1 polymer ?
#
loop_
_entity_poly.entity_id
_entity_poly.type
_entity_poly.pdbx_seq_one_letter_code
_entity_poly.pdbx_strand_id
1 'polypeptide(L)'
;MKQQTNRNRRWVLASRPHGAPQMDNFRLEEDDVATPGEGQVLLRTVFLSLDPYMRGRMSDEPSYAPPVEPGCVMVGGTVSRVVASNHPDYRPDEWVLSYNGWQDYDISDGEGLVKLGDNPQHPSWSLGVLGMPGFTAYMGLLDIGQPKEGETLVVAAATGPVGATVGQIGKLKGCRVVGIAGGAEKCRHATDVLGFDLCLDHHADNFPQQLAQACPQGIDIYYENVGGKVFDAVLPLLNTSSRIPLCGLVSGYNATALPDGPDRLPLLMATLLKKRIRLQGFIINQDYGHRIHEFQQEMGRWIKEGKIHYREQITDGLENAPEAFMGLLAGKNFGKVVIRLADDA
;
A
#
# COMPACT_ATOMS: atom_id res chain seq x y z
N MET A 1 5.33 12.36 30.84
CA MET A 1 5.22 13.52 29.93
C MET A 1 6.55 13.64 29.19
N LYS A 2 6.60 13.15 27.91
CA LYS A 2 7.75 13.46 27.04
C LYS A 2 7.64 14.93 26.65
N GLN A 3 8.73 15.69 26.82
CA GLN A 3 8.79 17.09 26.42
C GLN A 3 8.35 17.22 24.95
N GLN A 4 7.34 18.05 24.71
CA GLN A 4 7.01 18.52 23.37
C GLN A 4 8.26 19.21 22.82
N THR A 5 8.97 18.57 21.89
CA THR A 5 10.11 19.21 21.23
C THR A 5 9.55 20.33 20.36
N ASN A 6 10.02 21.57 20.58
CA ASN A 6 9.70 22.74 19.76
C ASN A 6 10.42 22.70 18.39
N ARG A 7 10.80 21.50 17.96
CA ARG A 7 11.56 21.26 16.74
C ARG A 7 10.76 20.36 15.80
N ASN A 8 10.78 20.69 14.51
CA ASN A 8 10.27 19.86 13.44
C ASN A 8 11.40 19.01 12.88
N ARG A 9 11.40 17.70 13.17
CA ARG A 9 12.31 16.74 12.53
C ARG A 9 11.68 16.30 11.21
N ARG A 10 12.51 16.15 10.18
CA ARG A 10 12.06 15.71 8.87
C ARG A 10 13.11 14.86 8.16
N TRP A 11 12.70 13.82 7.49
CA TRP A 11 13.55 13.07 6.58
C TRP A 11 13.44 13.63 5.17
N VAL A 12 14.55 14.09 4.64
CA VAL A 12 14.66 14.55 3.25
C VAL A 12 15.37 13.51 2.39
N LEU A 13 15.04 13.47 1.09
CA LEU A 13 15.81 12.72 0.12
C LEU A 13 17.17 13.38 -0.05
N ALA A 14 18.24 12.74 0.42
CA ALA A 14 19.60 13.29 0.31
C ALA A 14 20.19 13.05 -1.09
N SER A 15 19.90 11.88 -1.66
CA SER A 15 20.34 11.49 -3.00
C SER A 15 19.41 10.42 -3.58
N ARG A 16 19.36 10.34 -4.91
CA ARG A 16 18.57 9.30 -5.59
C ARG A 16 19.27 7.94 -5.47
N PRO A 17 18.56 6.88 -5.00
CA PRO A 17 19.15 5.56 -4.90
C PRO A 17 19.38 4.93 -6.27
N HIS A 18 20.51 4.28 -6.45
CA HIS A 18 20.75 3.34 -7.54
C HIS A 18 20.55 1.92 -7.00
N GLY A 19 19.48 1.25 -7.41
CA GLY A 19 19.07 -0.02 -6.79
C GLY A 19 18.25 0.18 -5.51
N ALA A 20 18.45 -0.68 -4.52
CA ALA A 20 17.75 -0.56 -3.24
C ALA A 20 18.21 0.70 -2.47
N PRO A 21 17.29 1.44 -1.82
CA PRO A 21 17.65 2.58 -0.99
C PRO A 21 18.59 2.17 0.14
N GLN A 22 19.51 3.04 0.47
CA GLN A 22 20.46 2.95 1.60
C GLN A 22 20.22 4.11 2.56
N MET A 23 20.76 4.04 3.77
CA MET A 23 20.59 5.10 4.78
C MET A 23 21.13 6.46 4.32
N ASP A 24 22.17 6.49 3.52
CA ASP A 24 22.78 7.71 2.96
C ASP A 24 21.94 8.39 1.87
N ASN A 25 20.90 7.73 1.36
CA ASN A 25 19.89 8.37 0.51
C ASN A 25 18.91 9.24 1.30
N PHE A 26 18.93 9.16 2.63
CA PHE A 26 18.09 9.93 3.52
C PHE A 26 18.95 10.82 4.43
N ARG A 27 18.47 12.02 4.75
CA ARG A 27 19.08 12.90 5.73
C ARG A 27 18.03 13.45 6.68
N LEU A 28 18.28 13.30 7.97
CA LEU A 28 17.44 13.90 9.01
C LEU A 28 17.81 15.37 9.16
N GLU A 29 16.81 16.23 9.07
CA GLU A 29 16.92 17.66 9.30
C GLU A 29 16.02 18.09 10.46
N GLU A 30 16.39 19.18 11.14
CA GLU A 30 15.62 19.74 12.24
C GLU A 30 15.54 21.25 12.10
N ASP A 31 14.31 21.77 12.12
CA ASP A 31 14.03 23.20 12.13
C ASP A 31 13.10 23.57 13.29
N ASP A 32 12.89 24.86 13.50
CA ASP A 32 11.86 25.33 14.43
C ASP A 32 10.46 25.03 13.86
N VAL A 33 9.51 24.73 14.76
CA VAL A 33 8.12 24.52 14.34
C VAL A 33 7.57 25.86 13.82
N ALA A 34 7.06 25.83 12.58
CA ALA A 34 6.48 27.01 11.94
C ALA A 34 5.17 27.44 12.62
N THR A 35 4.84 28.73 12.49
CA THR A 35 3.54 29.28 12.92
C THR A 35 2.61 29.42 11.71
N PRO A 36 1.34 28.96 11.77
CA PRO A 36 0.42 29.06 10.64
C PRO A 36 0.04 30.54 10.39
N GLY A 37 0.11 30.93 9.11
CA GLY A 37 -0.41 32.22 8.62
C GLY A 37 -1.93 32.23 8.48
N GLU A 38 -2.48 33.32 7.93
CA GLU A 38 -3.92 33.44 7.62
C GLU A 38 -4.35 32.33 6.65
N GLY A 39 -5.47 31.67 6.92
CA GLY A 39 -5.98 30.54 6.11
C GLY A 39 -5.18 29.25 6.25
N GLN A 40 -4.27 29.13 7.22
CA GLN A 40 -3.42 27.95 7.39
C GLN A 40 -3.66 27.25 8.73
N VAL A 41 -3.27 25.99 8.76
CA VAL A 41 -3.26 25.14 9.96
C VAL A 41 -1.86 24.57 10.18
N LEU A 42 -1.47 24.42 11.45
CA LEU A 42 -0.31 23.65 11.86
C LEU A 42 -0.76 22.25 12.22
N LEU A 43 -0.22 21.26 11.54
CA LEU A 43 -0.47 19.84 11.74
C LEU A 43 0.69 19.20 12.48
N ARG A 44 0.38 18.34 13.46
CA ARG A 44 1.32 17.41 14.08
C ARG A 44 1.04 16.01 13.59
N THR A 45 2.01 15.38 12.96
CA THR A 45 1.91 14.00 12.51
C THR A 45 1.86 13.06 13.70
N VAL A 46 0.84 12.21 13.76
CA VAL A 46 0.71 11.13 14.75
C VAL A 46 1.10 9.80 14.12
N PHE A 47 0.58 9.51 12.92
CA PHE A 47 0.91 8.30 12.16
C PHE A 47 1.37 8.66 10.75
N LEU A 48 2.42 7.99 10.31
CA LEU A 48 2.96 8.08 8.96
C LEU A 48 2.83 6.71 8.28
N SER A 49 2.25 6.69 7.09
CA SER A 49 2.19 5.53 6.21
C SER A 49 3.53 5.30 5.52
N LEU A 50 3.98 4.05 5.47
CA LEU A 50 5.03 3.63 4.54
C LEU A 50 4.43 2.72 3.47
N ASP A 51 4.68 3.08 2.21
CA ASP A 51 4.11 2.42 1.04
C ASP A 51 5.15 2.23 -0.07
N PRO A 52 5.11 1.11 -0.81
CA PRO A 52 6.13 0.80 -1.82
C PRO A 52 6.25 1.84 -2.94
N TYR A 53 5.18 2.57 -3.28
CA TYR A 53 5.20 3.60 -4.33
C TYR A 53 6.22 4.72 -4.04
N MET A 54 6.55 4.94 -2.76
CA MET A 54 7.53 5.95 -2.36
C MET A 54 8.90 5.69 -2.97
N ARG A 55 9.24 4.42 -3.28
CA ARG A 55 10.48 4.10 -4.00
C ARG A 55 10.51 4.72 -5.40
N GLY A 56 9.39 4.66 -6.14
CA GLY A 56 9.26 5.32 -7.44
C GLY A 56 9.40 6.85 -7.35
N ARG A 57 8.96 7.44 -6.23
CA ARG A 57 9.09 8.88 -5.99
C ARG A 57 10.54 9.34 -5.71
N MET A 58 11.45 8.40 -5.41
CA MET A 58 12.90 8.68 -5.26
C MET A 58 13.64 8.66 -6.62
N SER A 59 12.99 8.27 -7.72
CA SER A 59 13.52 8.28 -9.08
C SER A 59 13.07 9.53 -9.82
N ASP A 60 13.88 10.00 -10.76
CA ASP A 60 13.56 11.10 -11.70
C ASP A 60 13.00 10.58 -13.04
N GLU A 61 12.82 9.27 -13.18
CA GLU A 61 12.17 8.70 -14.37
C GLU A 61 10.69 9.14 -14.47
N PRO A 62 10.16 9.30 -15.70
CA PRO A 62 8.77 9.64 -15.91
C PRO A 62 7.82 8.67 -15.19
N SER A 63 6.89 9.23 -14.41
CA SER A 63 5.95 8.46 -13.60
C SER A 63 4.59 9.16 -13.54
N TYR A 64 3.58 8.48 -12.94
CA TYR A 64 2.24 9.05 -12.74
C TYR A 64 2.20 10.20 -11.72
N ALA A 65 3.28 10.43 -10.97
CA ALA A 65 3.39 11.52 -10.00
C ALA A 65 4.79 12.12 -10.02
N PRO A 66 4.96 13.42 -9.67
CA PRO A 66 6.25 14.08 -9.67
C PRO A 66 7.26 13.39 -8.73
N PRO A 67 8.55 13.36 -9.03
CA PRO A 67 9.57 12.87 -8.12
C PRO A 67 9.71 13.74 -6.87
N VAL A 68 10.28 13.18 -5.81
CA VAL A 68 10.83 13.96 -4.70
C VAL A 68 12.18 14.51 -5.14
N GLU A 69 12.37 15.82 -5.02
CA GLU A 69 13.66 16.42 -5.34
C GLU A 69 14.64 16.24 -4.17
N PRO A 70 15.95 16.05 -4.46
CA PRO A 70 16.98 16.03 -3.42
C PRO A 70 16.90 17.29 -2.54
N GLY A 71 16.93 17.11 -1.22
CA GLY A 71 16.72 18.16 -0.24
C GLY A 71 15.27 18.39 0.16
N CYS A 72 14.28 17.79 -0.55
CA CYS A 72 12.87 17.87 -0.18
C CYS A 72 12.46 16.72 0.75
N VAL A 73 11.41 16.96 1.56
CA VAL A 73 10.84 15.97 2.49
C VAL A 73 10.32 14.76 1.72
N MET A 74 10.61 13.57 2.22
CA MET A 74 10.06 12.33 1.68
C MET A 74 8.53 12.33 1.78
N VAL A 75 7.86 11.94 0.70
CA VAL A 75 6.39 11.91 0.64
C VAL A 75 5.80 10.78 1.46
N GLY A 76 4.59 10.97 1.97
CA GLY A 76 3.83 9.93 2.66
C GLY A 76 2.48 10.45 3.13
N GLY A 77 1.47 9.57 3.11
CA GLY A 77 0.19 9.83 3.76
C GLY A 77 0.37 9.85 5.28
N THR A 78 -0.30 10.76 5.95
CA THR A 78 -0.20 10.93 7.40
C THR A 78 -1.59 11.08 8.03
N VAL A 79 -1.71 10.63 9.27
CA VAL A 79 -2.81 11.00 10.16
C VAL A 79 -2.24 11.97 11.17
N SER A 80 -2.84 13.14 11.26
CA SER A 80 -2.31 14.27 12.01
C SER A 80 -3.39 14.88 12.92
N ARG A 81 -2.92 15.59 13.97
CA ARG A 81 -3.74 16.49 14.80
C ARG A 81 -3.50 17.93 14.37
N VAL A 82 -4.56 18.71 14.28
CA VAL A 82 -4.46 20.16 14.15
C VAL A 82 -3.97 20.72 15.49
N VAL A 83 -2.80 21.36 15.50
CA VAL A 83 -2.21 21.95 16.72
C VAL A 83 -2.60 23.41 16.88
N ALA A 84 -2.60 24.15 15.75
CA ALA A 84 -3.04 25.54 15.70
C ALA A 84 -3.73 25.79 14.36
N SER A 85 -4.71 26.70 14.35
CA SER A 85 -5.48 27.02 13.14
C SER A 85 -5.80 28.50 13.05
N ASN A 86 -5.51 29.05 11.87
CA ASN A 86 -6.04 30.31 11.37
C ASN A 86 -6.94 30.08 10.13
N HIS A 87 -7.39 28.84 9.93
CA HIS A 87 -8.28 28.41 8.82
C HIS A 87 -9.73 28.31 9.34
N PRO A 88 -10.74 28.83 8.58
CA PRO A 88 -12.14 28.87 9.04
C PRO A 88 -12.75 27.48 9.29
N ASP A 89 -12.30 26.47 8.53
CA ASP A 89 -12.91 25.13 8.55
C ASP A 89 -12.23 24.15 9.52
N TYR A 90 -11.06 24.47 10.10
CA TYR A 90 -10.31 23.56 10.97
C TYR A 90 -10.11 24.17 12.36
N ARG A 91 -10.15 23.33 13.39
CA ARG A 91 -9.95 23.71 14.79
C ARG A 91 -8.84 22.88 15.43
N PRO A 92 -8.14 23.42 16.43
CA PRO A 92 -7.23 22.62 17.26
C PRO A 92 -7.90 21.34 17.75
N ASP A 93 -7.11 20.29 17.86
CA ASP A 93 -7.49 18.94 18.28
C ASP A 93 -8.30 18.10 17.27
N GLU A 94 -8.67 18.63 16.11
CA GLU A 94 -9.28 17.83 15.06
C GLU A 94 -8.26 16.83 14.46
N TRP A 95 -8.76 15.63 14.16
CA TRP A 95 -8.01 14.61 13.45
C TRP A 95 -8.21 14.74 11.94
N VAL A 96 -7.10 14.70 11.20
CA VAL A 96 -7.12 14.81 9.74
C VAL A 96 -6.21 13.78 9.09
N LEU A 97 -6.68 13.24 7.96
CA LEU A 97 -5.82 12.58 6.99
C LEU A 97 -5.17 13.66 6.14
N SER A 98 -3.87 13.59 5.97
CA SER A 98 -3.05 14.56 5.24
C SER A 98 -1.90 13.86 4.50
N TYR A 99 -1.08 14.63 3.82
CA TYR A 99 0.09 14.12 3.08
C TYR A 99 1.35 14.92 3.44
N ASN A 100 1.55 15.13 4.74
CA ASN A 100 2.67 15.91 5.28
C ASN A 100 4.05 15.31 4.96
N GLY A 101 4.11 14.05 4.57
CA GLY A 101 5.38 13.36 4.39
C GLY A 101 6.05 12.95 5.70
N TRP A 102 7.33 12.66 5.62
CA TRP A 102 8.11 12.10 6.72
C TRP A 102 8.61 13.19 7.66
N GLN A 103 7.72 13.81 8.41
CA GLN A 103 8.05 14.89 9.36
C GLN A 103 7.11 14.96 10.54
N ASP A 104 7.58 15.58 11.64
CA ASP A 104 6.79 15.74 12.88
C ASP A 104 5.67 16.77 12.72
N TYR A 105 5.90 17.87 12.01
CA TYR A 105 4.96 18.97 11.83
C TYR A 105 4.95 19.46 10.37
N ASP A 106 3.82 20.00 9.95
CA ASP A 106 3.66 20.66 8.65
C ASP A 106 2.63 21.78 8.71
N ILE A 107 2.75 22.75 7.80
CA ILE A 107 1.76 23.80 7.55
C ILE A 107 0.94 23.42 6.34
N SER A 108 -0.38 23.45 6.48
CA SER A 108 -1.33 23.21 5.39
C SER A 108 -2.26 24.41 5.22
N ASP A 109 -2.67 24.67 3.99
CA ASP A 109 -3.73 25.63 3.62
C ASP A 109 -5.13 25.00 3.66
N GLY A 110 -5.25 23.76 4.13
CA GLY A 110 -6.50 23.02 4.21
C GLY A 110 -6.84 22.23 2.97
N GLU A 111 -6.18 22.47 1.82
CA GLU A 111 -6.44 21.72 0.60
C GLU A 111 -6.03 20.24 0.76
N GLY A 112 -6.93 19.35 0.36
CA GLY A 112 -6.68 17.90 0.42
C GLY A 112 -6.73 17.29 1.82
N LEU A 113 -6.98 18.05 2.87
CA LEU A 113 -7.19 17.50 4.20
C LEU A 113 -8.57 16.83 4.30
N VAL A 114 -8.61 15.64 4.92
CA VAL A 114 -9.87 14.93 5.18
C VAL A 114 -10.06 14.79 6.68
N LYS A 115 -11.17 15.34 7.20
CA LYS A 115 -11.51 15.19 8.63
C LYS A 115 -11.87 13.75 8.96
N LEU A 116 -11.31 13.24 10.05
CA LEU A 116 -11.54 11.87 10.54
C LEU A 116 -12.55 11.80 11.69
N GLY A 117 -13.13 12.95 12.09
CA GLY A 117 -14.00 13.09 13.24
C GLY A 117 -13.24 13.46 14.50
N ASP A 118 -13.98 13.70 15.58
CA ASP A 118 -13.42 14.26 16.83
C ASP A 118 -12.62 13.23 17.63
N ASN A 119 -12.97 11.95 17.54
CA ASN A 119 -12.29 10.87 18.27
C ASN A 119 -12.36 9.53 17.52
N PRO A 120 -11.61 9.38 16.44
CA PRO A 120 -11.60 8.13 15.68
C PRO A 120 -10.99 6.99 16.52
N GLN A 121 -11.67 5.85 16.61
CA GLN A 121 -11.20 4.69 17.41
C GLN A 121 -9.87 4.12 16.89
N HIS A 122 -9.66 4.17 15.58
CA HIS A 122 -8.48 3.64 14.91
C HIS A 122 -8.03 4.62 13.82
N PRO A 123 -7.42 5.75 14.19
CA PRO A 123 -7.07 6.79 13.22
C PRO A 123 -6.09 6.30 12.15
N SER A 124 -5.15 5.41 12.49
CA SER A 124 -4.19 4.80 11.55
C SER A 124 -4.83 4.00 10.43
N TRP A 125 -6.06 3.48 10.62
CA TRP A 125 -6.76 2.72 9.57
C TRP A 125 -7.06 3.55 8.32
N SER A 126 -7.11 4.86 8.46
CA SER A 126 -7.22 5.80 7.34
C SER A 126 -5.97 5.80 6.43
N LEU A 127 -4.86 5.22 6.88
CA LEU A 127 -3.64 4.99 6.09
C LEU A 127 -3.60 3.59 5.46
N GLY A 128 -4.57 2.75 5.77
CA GLY A 128 -4.57 1.35 5.38
C GLY A 128 -5.93 0.87 4.89
N VAL A 129 -6.62 0.09 5.71
CA VAL A 129 -7.86 -0.61 5.35
C VAL A 129 -9.02 0.33 4.98
N LEU A 130 -9.08 1.52 5.58
CA LEU A 130 -10.06 2.58 5.26
C LEU A 130 -9.47 3.70 4.39
N GLY A 131 -8.21 3.57 3.96
CA GLY A 131 -7.47 4.52 3.14
C GLY A 131 -7.08 3.96 1.78
N MET A 132 -6.00 4.52 1.23
CA MET A 132 -5.53 4.23 -0.12
C MET A 132 -5.31 2.73 -0.39
N PRO A 133 -4.67 1.91 0.48
CA PRO A 133 -4.48 0.49 0.20
C PRO A 133 -5.80 -0.31 0.17
N GLY A 134 -6.72 -0.05 1.10
CA GLY A 134 -8.05 -0.67 1.11
C GLY A 134 -8.87 -0.28 -0.11
N PHE A 135 -8.83 0.99 -0.49
CA PHE A 135 -9.50 1.49 -1.68
C PHE A 135 -8.94 0.89 -2.97
N THR A 136 -7.62 0.74 -3.05
CA THR A 136 -6.92 0.06 -4.15
C THR A 136 -7.39 -1.39 -4.29
N ALA A 137 -7.45 -2.12 -3.16
CA ALA A 137 -7.94 -3.49 -3.14
C ALA A 137 -9.39 -3.61 -3.60
N TYR A 138 -10.25 -2.73 -3.10
CA TYR A 138 -11.69 -2.70 -3.38
C TYR A 138 -11.96 -2.43 -4.86
N MET A 139 -11.44 -1.32 -5.40
CA MET A 139 -11.71 -0.96 -6.79
C MET A 139 -11.02 -1.89 -7.78
N GLY A 140 -9.75 -2.23 -7.55
CA GLY A 140 -9.02 -3.14 -8.43
C GLY A 140 -9.70 -4.52 -8.53
N LEU A 141 -10.19 -5.05 -7.41
CA LEU A 141 -10.87 -6.34 -7.45
C LEU A 141 -12.29 -6.24 -8.02
N LEU A 142 -13.10 -5.30 -7.54
CA LEU A 142 -14.52 -5.27 -7.91
C LEU A 142 -14.77 -4.70 -9.30
N ASP A 143 -14.02 -3.67 -9.72
CA ASP A 143 -14.24 -3.00 -11.00
C ASP A 143 -13.45 -3.65 -12.15
N ILE A 144 -12.20 -4.02 -11.91
CA ILE A 144 -11.33 -4.64 -12.92
C ILE A 144 -11.42 -6.18 -12.84
N GLY A 145 -11.24 -6.75 -11.64
CA GLY A 145 -11.27 -8.19 -11.41
C GLY A 145 -12.66 -8.81 -11.60
N GLN A 146 -13.72 -8.12 -11.21
CA GLN A 146 -15.12 -8.54 -11.34
C GLN A 146 -15.36 -9.97 -10.88
N PRO A 147 -15.09 -10.29 -9.59
CA PRO A 147 -15.14 -11.66 -9.08
C PRO A 147 -16.56 -12.22 -9.12
N LYS A 148 -16.65 -13.50 -9.51
CA LYS A 148 -17.88 -14.28 -9.51
C LYS A 148 -17.76 -15.46 -8.57
N GLU A 149 -18.87 -15.90 -8.01
CA GLU A 149 -18.93 -17.09 -7.17
C GLU A 149 -18.34 -18.31 -7.90
N GLY A 150 -17.51 -19.08 -7.20
CA GLY A 150 -16.84 -20.27 -7.71
C GLY A 150 -15.57 -20.02 -8.51
N GLU A 151 -15.24 -18.78 -8.88
CA GLU A 151 -13.98 -18.45 -9.57
C GLU A 151 -12.75 -18.60 -8.65
N THR A 152 -11.60 -18.91 -9.23
CA THR A 152 -10.31 -18.95 -8.54
C THR A 152 -9.63 -17.57 -8.62
N LEU A 153 -9.48 -16.94 -7.48
CA LEU A 153 -8.71 -15.70 -7.27
C LEU A 153 -7.33 -16.05 -6.69
N VAL A 154 -6.28 -15.64 -7.40
CA VAL A 154 -4.90 -15.66 -6.86
C VAL A 154 -4.47 -14.24 -6.57
N VAL A 155 -3.86 -14.02 -5.40
CA VAL A 155 -3.37 -12.70 -5.00
C VAL A 155 -1.93 -12.74 -4.52
N ALA A 156 -1.07 -11.92 -5.16
CA ALA A 156 0.32 -11.74 -4.75
C ALA A 156 0.43 -10.77 -3.56
N ALA A 157 1.49 -10.92 -2.75
CA ALA A 157 1.69 -10.18 -1.50
C ALA A 157 0.46 -10.30 -0.56
N ALA A 158 -0.02 -11.52 -0.36
CA ALA A 158 -1.29 -11.88 0.26
C ALA A 158 -1.48 -11.36 1.70
N THR A 159 -0.43 -10.99 2.41
CA THR A 159 -0.48 -10.46 3.78
C THR A 159 -0.11 -8.98 3.90
N GLY A 160 0.16 -8.33 2.77
CA GLY A 160 0.26 -6.87 2.69
C GLY A 160 -1.13 -6.22 2.74
N PRO A 161 -1.22 -4.89 2.96
CA PRO A 161 -2.51 -4.21 3.17
C PRO A 161 -3.47 -4.35 1.99
N VAL A 162 -2.97 -4.34 0.75
CA VAL A 162 -3.79 -4.55 -0.45
C VAL A 162 -4.15 -6.02 -0.59
N GLY A 163 -3.16 -6.93 -0.59
CA GLY A 163 -3.40 -8.35 -0.85
C GLY A 163 -4.30 -9.02 0.19
N ALA A 164 -4.13 -8.69 1.47
CA ALA A 164 -4.97 -9.19 2.55
C ALA A 164 -6.44 -8.76 2.38
N THR A 165 -6.67 -7.52 1.97
CA THR A 165 -8.01 -6.99 1.71
C THR A 165 -8.62 -7.62 0.47
N VAL A 166 -7.86 -7.75 -0.63
CA VAL A 166 -8.31 -8.41 -1.87
C VAL A 166 -8.82 -9.81 -1.61
N GLY A 167 -8.03 -10.63 -0.90
CA GLY A 167 -8.42 -12.02 -0.67
C GLY A 167 -9.68 -12.14 0.18
N GLN A 168 -9.83 -11.31 1.23
CA GLN A 168 -11.02 -11.31 2.06
C GLN A 168 -12.25 -10.84 1.29
N ILE A 169 -12.16 -9.80 0.45
CA ILE A 169 -13.25 -9.40 -0.45
C ILE A 169 -13.57 -10.55 -1.42
N GLY A 170 -12.56 -11.23 -1.97
CA GLY A 170 -12.75 -12.42 -2.81
C GLY A 170 -13.55 -13.51 -2.11
N LYS A 171 -13.26 -13.79 -0.82
CA LYS A 171 -14.06 -14.73 0.00
C LYS A 171 -15.50 -14.24 0.16
N LEU A 172 -15.73 -12.95 0.41
CA LEU A 172 -17.09 -12.38 0.51
C LEU A 172 -17.86 -12.47 -0.82
N LYS A 173 -17.16 -12.55 -1.95
CA LYS A 173 -17.78 -12.74 -3.28
C LYS A 173 -17.88 -14.20 -3.71
N GLY A 174 -17.56 -15.15 -2.82
CA GLY A 174 -17.68 -16.59 -3.08
C GLY A 174 -16.55 -17.20 -3.90
N CYS A 175 -15.42 -16.51 -4.06
CA CYS A 175 -14.25 -17.04 -4.75
C CYS A 175 -13.51 -18.08 -3.90
N ARG A 176 -12.87 -19.03 -4.59
CA ARG A 176 -11.73 -19.77 -4.05
C ARG A 176 -10.51 -18.87 -4.08
N VAL A 177 -9.88 -18.62 -2.93
CA VAL A 177 -8.78 -17.67 -2.79
C VAL A 177 -7.47 -18.37 -2.47
N VAL A 178 -6.47 -18.18 -3.32
CA VAL A 178 -5.10 -18.66 -3.14
C VAL A 178 -4.18 -17.47 -2.97
N GLY A 179 -3.56 -17.36 -1.80
CA GLY A 179 -2.57 -16.32 -1.49
C GLY A 179 -1.16 -16.74 -1.89
N ILE A 180 -0.32 -15.75 -2.20
CA ILE A 180 1.12 -15.93 -2.39
C ILE A 180 1.81 -14.94 -1.44
N ALA A 181 2.65 -15.45 -0.53
CA ALA A 181 3.35 -14.65 0.47
C ALA A 181 4.79 -15.16 0.65
N GLY A 182 5.61 -14.48 1.44
CA GLY A 182 6.96 -14.91 1.79
C GLY A 182 7.01 -15.48 3.21
N GLY A 183 7.28 -16.78 3.32
CA GLY A 183 7.47 -17.48 4.58
C GLY A 183 6.21 -18.11 5.19
N ALA A 184 6.42 -19.17 5.95
CA ALA A 184 5.35 -20.01 6.48
C ALA A 184 4.41 -19.27 7.47
N GLU A 185 4.93 -18.30 8.23
CA GLU A 185 4.12 -17.54 9.19
C GLU A 185 3.06 -16.70 8.48
N LYS A 186 3.47 -15.99 7.42
CA LYS A 186 2.55 -15.20 6.59
C LYS A 186 1.51 -16.07 5.92
N CYS A 187 1.92 -17.24 5.40
CA CYS A 187 1.00 -18.18 4.78
C CYS A 187 -0.04 -18.71 5.78
N ARG A 188 0.37 -19.09 7.00
CA ARG A 188 -0.58 -19.49 8.04
C ARG A 188 -1.54 -18.37 8.43
N HIS A 189 -1.06 -17.13 8.55
CA HIS A 189 -1.94 -15.99 8.84
C HIS A 189 -3.00 -15.80 7.75
N ALA A 190 -2.61 -15.94 6.48
CA ALA A 190 -3.55 -15.82 5.37
C ALA A 190 -4.67 -16.87 5.42
N THR A 191 -4.34 -18.12 5.79
CA THR A 191 -5.35 -19.18 5.94
C THR A 191 -6.14 -19.08 7.23
N ASP A 192 -5.47 -18.94 8.37
CA ASP A 192 -6.08 -19.11 9.69
C ASP A 192 -6.84 -17.86 10.15
N VAL A 193 -6.39 -16.67 9.72
CA VAL A 193 -6.98 -15.39 10.14
C VAL A 193 -7.74 -14.69 9.02
N LEU A 194 -7.17 -14.65 7.80
CA LEU A 194 -7.81 -13.96 6.68
C LEU A 194 -8.80 -14.84 5.91
N GLY A 195 -8.89 -16.15 6.23
CA GLY A 195 -9.84 -17.07 5.65
C GLY A 195 -9.56 -17.48 4.20
N PHE A 196 -8.32 -17.35 3.72
CA PHE A 196 -7.93 -17.84 2.40
C PHE A 196 -8.01 -19.37 2.37
N ASP A 197 -8.34 -19.95 1.23
CA ASP A 197 -8.40 -21.42 1.09
C ASP A 197 -7.01 -22.05 1.12
N LEU A 198 -6.01 -21.38 0.54
CA LEU A 198 -4.60 -21.74 0.57
C LEU A 198 -3.71 -20.50 0.55
N CYS A 199 -2.49 -20.63 1.06
CA CYS A 199 -1.44 -19.66 0.83
C CYS A 199 -0.10 -20.37 0.61
N LEU A 200 0.64 -19.94 -0.41
CA LEU A 200 1.88 -20.55 -0.85
C LEU A 200 3.07 -19.63 -0.59
N ASP A 201 4.17 -20.23 -0.13
CA ASP A 201 5.44 -19.53 0.04
C ASP A 201 6.18 -19.47 -1.30
N HIS A 202 6.33 -18.26 -1.84
CA HIS A 202 7.03 -18.05 -3.11
C HIS A 202 8.54 -18.27 -3.04
N HIS A 203 9.11 -18.47 -1.85
CA HIS A 203 10.51 -18.84 -1.66
C HIS A 203 10.78 -20.35 -1.83
N ALA A 204 9.73 -21.17 -1.87
CA ALA A 204 9.89 -22.61 -2.06
C ALA A 204 10.42 -22.92 -3.47
N ASP A 205 11.41 -23.82 -3.56
CA ASP A 205 12.03 -24.20 -4.85
C ASP A 205 11.01 -24.74 -5.86
N ASN A 206 9.96 -25.39 -5.38
CA ASN A 206 8.89 -25.97 -6.18
C ASN A 206 7.62 -25.12 -6.20
N PHE A 207 7.72 -23.80 -5.93
CA PHE A 207 6.58 -22.90 -5.90
C PHE A 207 5.69 -22.95 -7.16
N PRO A 208 6.22 -22.96 -8.41
CA PRO A 208 5.38 -23.05 -9.61
C PRO A 208 4.54 -24.34 -9.65
N GLN A 209 5.11 -25.47 -9.23
CA GLN A 209 4.40 -26.76 -9.16
C GLN A 209 3.32 -26.74 -8.07
N GLN A 210 3.63 -26.16 -6.90
CA GLN A 210 2.64 -25.98 -5.81
C GLN A 210 1.48 -25.10 -6.27
N LEU A 211 1.74 -24.01 -7.00
CA LEU A 211 0.71 -23.12 -7.51
C LEU A 211 -0.19 -23.85 -8.54
N ALA A 212 0.39 -24.64 -9.43
CA ALA A 212 -0.39 -25.44 -10.38
C ALA A 212 -1.30 -26.47 -9.68
N GLN A 213 -0.81 -27.11 -8.61
CA GLN A 213 -1.59 -28.03 -7.80
C GLN A 213 -2.69 -27.31 -7.00
N ALA A 214 -2.41 -26.09 -6.51
CA ALA A 214 -3.37 -25.27 -5.78
C ALA A 214 -4.50 -24.74 -6.67
N CYS A 215 -4.24 -24.61 -7.98
CA CYS A 215 -5.19 -24.07 -8.97
C CYS A 215 -5.50 -25.12 -10.07
N PRO A 216 -6.09 -26.29 -9.74
CA PRO A 216 -6.30 -27.37 -10.71
C PRO A 216 -7.27 -27.02 -11.84
N GLN A 217 -8.13 -26.02 -11.63
CA GLN A 217 -9.06 -25.50 -12.63
C GLN A 217 -8.55 -24.21 -13.31
N GLY A 218 -7.28 -23.84 -13.06
CA GLY A 218 -6.70 -22.61 -13.55
C GLY A 218 -7.05 -21.39 -12.67
N ILE A 219 -6.71 -20.20 -13.18
CA ILE A 219 -6.85 -18.92 -12.47
C ILE A 219 -7.76 -17.99 -13.26
N ASP A 220 -8.84 -17.54 -12.66
CA ASP A 220 -9.81 -16.61 -13.27
C ASP A 220 -9.48 -15.16 -13.00
N ILE A 221 -8.93 -14.88 -11.81
CA ILE A 221 -8.49 -13.53 -11.42
C ILE A 221 -7.11 -13.65 -10.80
N TYR A 222 -6.17 -12.86 -11.30
CA TYR A 222 -4.88 -12.67 -10.65
C TYR A 222 -4.68 -11.22 -10.26
N TYR A 223 -4.64 -10.94 -8.96
CA TYR A 223 -4.38 -9.59 -8.47
C TYR A 223 -2.88 -9.36 -8.33
N GLU A 224 -2.33 -8.55 -9.22
CA GLU A 224 -0.89 -8.38 -9.37
C GLU A 224 -0.34 -7.23 -8.53
N ASN A 225 0.53 -7.56 -7.57
CA ASN A 225 1.24 -6.62 -6.70
C ASN A 225 2.78 -6.75 -6.82
N VAL A 226 3.30 -7.80 -7.44
CA VAL A 226 4.69 -8.22 -7.28
C VAL A 226 5.46 -8.27 -8.60
N GLY A 227 4.93 -8.94 -9.63
CA GLY A 227 5.64 -9.18 -10.88
C GLY A 227 6.69 -10.30 -10.80
N GLY A 228 7.64 -10.29 -11.72
CA GLY A 228 8.81 -11.17 -11.76
C GLY A 228 8.46 -12.66 -11.72
N LYS A 229 9.19 -13.45 -10.94
CA LYS A 229 9.03 -14.91 -10.83
C LYS A 229 7.63 -15.35 -10.40
N VAL A 230 6.91 -14.51 -9.65
CA VAL A 230 5.53 -14.81 -9.24
C VAL A 230 4.61 -14.76 -10.44
N PHE A 231 4.69 -13.69 -11.24
CA PHE A 231 3.93 -13.57 -12.47
C PHE A 231 4.27 -14.68 -13.48
N ASP A 232 5.55 -15.05 -13.58
CA ASP A 232 6.00 -16.15 -14.44
C ASP A 232 5.33 -17.49 -14.11
N ALA A 233 5.12 -17.76 -12.81
CA ALA A 233 4.43 -18.97 -12.36
C ALA A 233 2.92 -18.92 -12.59
N VAL A 234 2.32 -17.72 -12.51
CA VAL A 234 0.88 -17.50 -12.72
C VAL A 234 0.47 -17.56 -14.19
N LEU A 235 1.26 -16.96 -15.08
CA LEU A 235 0.92 -16.76 -16.50
C LEU A 235 0.44 -18.04 -17.23
N PRO A 236 1.07 -19.22 -17.09
CA PRO A 236 0.61 -20.44 -17.77
C PRO A 236 -0.73 -20.97 -17.25
N LEU A 237 -1.09 -20.64 -15.98
CA LEU A 237 -2.28 -21.14 -15.31
C LEU A 237 -3.53 -20.28 -15.52
N LEU A 238 -3.39 -19.10 -16.14
CA LEU A 238 -4.51 -18.20 -16.39
C LEU A 238 -5.55 -18.85 -17.32
N ASN A 239 -6.81 -18.72 -16.95
CA ASN A 239 -7.94 -19.19 -17.73
C ASN A 239 -8.24 -18.27 -18.91
N THR A 240 -9.05 -18.76 -19.84
CA THR A 240 -9.61 -17.92 -20.90
C THR A 240 -10.53 -16.85 -20.28
N SER A 241 -10.39 -15.61 -20.74
CA SER A 241 -11.11 -14.44 -20.22
C SER A 241 -10.80 -14.10 -18.76
N SER A 242 -9.64 -14.55 -18.26
CA SER A 242 -9.17 -14.12 -16.93
C SER A 242 -8.90 -12.62 -16.88
N ARG A 243 -8.88 -12.07 -15.66
CA ARG A 243 -8.70 -10.63 -15.42
C ARG A 243 -7.51 -10.43 -14.49
N ILE A 244 -6.68 -9.45 -14.84
CA ILE A 244 -5.48 -9.11 -14.08
C ILE A 244 -5.54 -7.62 -13.71
N PRO A 245 -6.06 -7.25 -12.53
CA PRO A 245 -5.82 -5.92 -11.95
C PRO A 245 -4.32 -5.76 -11.68
N LEU A 246 -3.66 -4.86 -12.42
CA LEU A 246 -2.23 -4.57 -12.25
C LEU A 246 -2.08 -3.38 -11.31
N CYS A 247 -1.86 -3.68 -10.04
CA CYS A 247 -1.74 -2.70 -8.95
C CYS A 247 -0.29 -2.26 -8.71
N GLY A 248 0.66 -3.20 -8.82
CA GLY A 248 2.07 -2.91 -8.55
C GLY A 248 3.00 -4.02 -9.00
N LEU A 249 4.29 -3.70 -9.05
CA LEU A 249 5.38 -4.57 -9.51
C LEU A 249 6.56 -4.47 -8.54
N VAL A 250 6.29 -4.68 -7.24
CA VAL A 250 7.25 -4.38 -6.16
C VAL A 250 8.58 -5.10 -6.30
N SER A 251 8.61 -6.27 -6.93
CA SER A 251 9.86 -7.00 -7.18
C SER A 251 10.82 -6.27 -8.13
N GLY A 252 10.31 -5.35 -8.95
CA GLY A 252 11.07 -4.55 -9.90
C GLY A 252 11.45 -3.16 -9.42
N TYR A 253 10.93 -2.69 -8.27
CA TYR A 253 11.11 -1.28 -7.87
C TYR A 253 12.56 -0.88 -7.57
N ASN A 254 13.40 -1.82 -7.21
CA ASN A 254 14.83 -1.61 -6.99
C ASN A 254 15.70 -2.09 -8.17
N ALA A 255 15.10 -2.50 -9.30
CA ALA A 255 15.86 -2.97 -10.45
C ALA A 255 16.61 -1.80 -11.11
N THR A 256 17.84 -2.07 -11.54
CA THR A 256 18.72 -1.13 -12.26
C THR A 256 18.87 -1.47 -13.74
N ALA A 257 18.32 -2.62 -14.14
CA ALA A 257 18.28 -3.11 -15.50
C ALA A 257 17.08 -4.03 -15.69
N LEU A 258 16.76 -4.35 -16.94
CA LEU A 258 15.81 -5.42 -17.25
C LEU A 258 16.34 -6.76 -16.73
N PRO A 259 15.44 -7.69 -16.32
CA PRO A 259 15.84 -9.02 -15.89
C PRO A 259 16.64 -9.74 -16.97
N ASP A 260 17.67 -10.49 -16.57
CA ASP A 260 18.41 -11.37 -17.45
C ASP A 260 17.51 -12.49 -18.00
N GLY A 261 17.82 -12.92 -19.24
CA GLY A 261 17.14 -14.07 -19.87
C GLY A 261 16.47 -13.72 -21.21
N PRO A 262 15.71 -14.65 -21.76
CA PRO A 262 15.02 -14.42 -23.03
C PRO A 262 13.92 -13.37 -22.87
N ASP A 263 13.69 -12.58 -23.92
CA ASP A 263 12.54 -11.69 -24.00
C ASP A 263 11.23 -12.50 -23.89
N ARG A 264 10.45 -12.24 -22.84
CA ARG A 264 9.16 -12.90 -22.57
C ARG A 264 7.95 -12.13 -23.08
N LEU A 265 8.14 -10.93 -23.62
CA LEU A 265 7.04 -10.13 -24.14
C LEU A 265 6.25 -10.87 -25.25
N PRO A 266 6.86 -11.55 -26.21
CA PRO A 266 6.11 -12.31 -27.21
C PRO A 266 5.24 -13.42 -26.60
N LEU A 267 5.72 -14.11 -25.56
CA LEU A 267 4.94 -15.12 -24.83
C LEU A 267 3.74 -14.49 -24.12
N LEU A 268 3.94 -13.35 -23.43
CA LEU A 268 2.87 -12.62 -22.78
C LEU A 268 1.81 -12.20 -23.78
N MET A 269 2.21 -11.53 -24.87
CA MET A 269 1.28 -11.04 -25.91
C MET A 269 0.48 -12.17 -26.57
N ALA A 270 1.15 -13.30 -26.87
CA ALA A 270 0.47 -14.47 -27.42
C ALA A 270 -0.53 -15.08 -26.43
N THR A 271 -0.21 -15.10 -25.12
CA THR A 271 -1.10 -15.62 -24.09
C THR A 271 -2.30 -14.72 -23.91
N LEU A 272 -2.11 -13.39 -23.82
CA LEU A 272 -3.20 -12.40 -23.73
C LEU A 272 -4.16 -12.55 -24.91
N LEU A 273 -3.64 -12.64 -26.14
CA LEU A 273 -4.45 -12.78 -27.36
C LEU A 273 -5.23 -14.11 -27.35
N LYS A 274 -4.53 -15.24 -27.20
CA LYS A 274 -5.13 -16.59 -27.32
C LYS A 274 -6.19 -16.83 -26.25
N LYS A 275 -5.93 -16.39 -25.03
CA LYS A 275 -6.83 -16.57 -23.88
C LYS A 275 -7.78 -15.38 -23.68
N ARG A 276 -7.69 -14.33 -24.48
CA ARG A 276 -8.50 -13.10 -24.38
C ARG A 276 -8.49 -12.50 -22.98
N ILE A 277 -7.28 -12.41 -22.39
CA ILE A 277 -7.06 -11.93 -21.01
C ILE A 277 -7.18 -10.40 -20.98
N ARG A 278 -7.87 -9.88 -19.97
CA ARG A 278 -7.87 -8.46 -19.63
C ARG A 278 -6.78 -8.17 -18.62
N LEU A 279 -5.71 -7.48 -19.04
CA LEU A 279 -4.68 -6.93 -18.17
C LEU A 279 -4.88 -5.42 -18.11
N GLN A 280 -5.12 -4.87 -16.91
CA GLN A 280 -5.41 -3.45 -16.76
C GLN A 280 -4.65 -2.86 -15.57
N GLY A 281 -3.75 -1.89 -15.86
CA GLY A 281 -3.14 -1.00 -14.86
C GLY A 281 -4.12 0.06 -14.40
N PHE A 282 -3.94 0.56 -13.18
CA PHE A 282 -4.75 1.64 -12.63
C PHE A 282 -3.99 2.40 -11.54
N ILE A 283 -4.33 3.68 -11.37
CA ILE A 283 -3.84 4.54 -10.29
C ILE A 283 -5.05 5.01 -9.50
N ILE A 284 -5.17 4.51 -8.28
CA ILE A 284 -6.42 4.55 -7.50
C ILE A 284 -7.06 5.94 -7.39
N ASN A 285 -6.27 6.96 -7.05
CA ASN A 285 -6.82 8.31 -6.85
C ASN A 285 -7.18 9.00 -8.17
N GLN A 286 -6.42 8.73 -9.25
CA GLN A 286 -6.67 9.34 -10.57
C GLN A 286 -7.88 8.71 -11.24
N ASP A 287 -8.00 7.39 -11.17
CA ASP A 287 -9.06 6.67 -11.90
C ASP A 287 -10.36 6.57 -11.08
N TYR A 288 -10.25 6.45 -9.75
CA TYR A 288 -11.38 6.10 -8.89
C TYR A 288 -11.62 7.08 -7.72
N GLY A 289 -10.85 8.15 -7.58
CA GLY A 289 -10.96 9.08 -6.44
C GLY A 289 -12.38 9.56 -6.17
N HIS A 290 -13.19 9.72 -7.22
CA HIS A 290 -14.60 10.13 -7.15
C HIS A 290 -15.52 9.07 -6.47
N ARG A 291 -15.05 7.82 -6.27
CA ARG A 291 -15.79 6.72 -5.65
C ARG A 291 -15.32 6.40 -4.22
N ILE A 292 -14.48 7.24 -3.62
CA ILE A 292 -13.93 7.00 -2.29
C ILE A 292 -15.02 6.79 -1.22
N HIS A 293 -16.10 7.54 -1.29
CA HIS A 293 -17.20 7.44 -0.33
C HIS A 293 -17.96 6.11 -0.39
N GLU A 294 -18.17 5.58 -1.62
CA GLU A 294 -18.76 4.24 -1.82
C GLU A 294 -17.92 3.17 -1.10
N PHE A 295 -16.62 3.21 -1.35
CA PHE A 295 -15.67 2.31 -0.70
C PHE A 295 -15.71 2.43 0.83
N GLN A 296 -15.62 3.66 1.36
CA GLN A 296 -15.57 3.89 2.81
C GLN A 296 -16.83 3.37 3.52
N GLN A 297 -17.99 3.54 2.91
CA GLN A 297 -19.26 3.05 3.46
C GLN A 297 -19.28 1.52 3.49
N GLU A 298 -18.96 0.86 2.39
CA GLU A 298 -19.03 -0.60 2.32
C GLU A 298 -17.93 -1.27 3.14
N MET A 299 -16.69 -0.78 3.05
CA MET A 299 -15.56 -1.30 3.82
C MET A 299 -15.78 -1.09 5.32
N GLY A 300 -16.24 0.08 5.75
CA GLY A 300 -16.56 0.37 7.14
C GLY A 300 -17.65 -0.56 7.69
N ARG A 301 -18.66 -0.90 6.89
CA ARG A 301 -19.67 -1.89 7.23
C ARG A 301 -19.06 -3.29 7.40
N TRP A 302 -18.24 -3.76 6.47
CA TRP A 302 -17.61 -5.08 6.56
C TRP A 302 -16.67 -5.22 7.76
N ILE A 303 -15.92 -4.16 8.09
CA ILE A 303 -15.09 -4.14 9.28
C ILE A 303 -15.93 -4.21 10.55
N LYS A 304 -17.00 -3.41 10.65
CA LYS A 304 -17.91 -3.42 11.80
C LYS A 304 -18.62 -4.77 11.98
N GLU A 305 -18.89 -5.47 10.89
CA GLU A 305 -19.47 -6.81 10.90
C GLU A 305 -18.44 -7.92 11.16
N GLY A 306 -17.16 -7.58 11.37
CA GLY A 306 -16.08 -8.55 11.59
C GLY A 306 -15.70 -9.38 10.35
N LYS A 307 -16.08 -8.93 9.16
CA LYS A 307 -15.83 -9.64 7.89
C LYS A 307 -14.48 -9.34 7.27
N ILE A 308 -13.82 -8.27 7.69
CA ILE A 308 -12.49 -7.86 7.25
C ILE A 308 -11.60 -7.76 8.49
N HIS A 309 -10.56 -8.57 8.51
CA HIS A 309 -9.49 -8.53 9.50
C HIS A 309 -8.34 -7.69 8.98
N TYR A 310 -7.75 -6.89 9.86
CA TYR A 310 -6.70 -5.97 9.50
C TYR A 310 -5.52 -6.05 10.45
N ARG A 311 -4.31 -5.98 9.91
CA ARG A 311 -3.07 -6.01 10.67
C ARG A 311 -2.19 -4.82 10.30
N GLU A 312 -1.73 -4.11 11.32
CA GLU A 312 -0.71 -3.08 11.22
C GLU A 312 0.58 -3.55 11.90
N GLN A 313 1.69 -3.17 11.31
CA GLN A 313 3.01 -3.23 11.93
C GLN A 313 3.39 -1.80 12.27
N ILE A 314 3.21 -1.42 13.54
CA ILE A 314 3.52 -0.09 14.04
C ILE A 314 4.96 -0.08 14.56
N THR A 315 5.73 0.89 14.12
CA THR A 315 7.08 1.18 14.60
C THR A 315 7.09 2.59 15.19
N ASP A 316 7.61 2.75 16.40
CA ASP A 316 7.66 4.04 17.08
C ASP A 316 8.87 4.85 16.65
N GLY A 317 8.67 6.16 16.51
CA GLY A 317 9.72 7.15 16.26
C GLY A 317 10.00 7.40 14.78
N LEU A 318 10.03 8.68 14.40
CA LEU A 318 10.32 9.13 13.04
C LEU A 318 11.70 8.65 12.57
N GLU A 319 12.66 8.54 13.48
CA GLU A 319 14.03 8.07 13.23
C GLU A 319 14.09 6.67 12.60
N ASN A 320 13.07 5.83 12.82
CA ASN A 320 13.00 4.47 12.31
C ASN A 320 12.35 4.36 10.93
N ALA A 321 11.82 5.46 10.37
CA ALA A 321 11.12 5.43 9.09
C ALA A 321 11.97 4.92 7.91
N PRO A 322 13.25 5.33 7.72
CA PRO A 322 14.07 4.81 6.63
C PRO A 322 14.32 3.30 6.73
N GLU A 323 14.66 2.79 7.91
CA GLU A 323 14.91 1.36 8.11
C GLU A 323 13.63 0.53 7.88
N ALA A 324 12.50 0.97 8.41
CA ALA A 324 11.20 0.33 8.20
C ALA A 324 10.81 0.33 6.71
N PHE A 325 11.10 1.41 5.97
CA PHE A 325 10.84 1.50 4.54
C PHE A 325 11.73 0.56 3.73
N MET A 326 13.03 0.50 4.01
CA MET A 326 13.92 -0.48 3.38
C MET A 326 13.48 -1.91 3.68
N GLY A 327 13.04 -2.18 4.92
CA GLY A 327 12.46 -3.45 5.31
C GLY A 327 11.18 -3.81 4.54
N LEU A 328 10.31 -2.83 4.31
CA LEU A 328 9.10 -2.99 3.50
C LEU A 328 9.45 -3.39 2.05
N LEU A 329 10.40 -2.70 1.42
CA LEU A 329 10.84 -3.02 0.05
C LEU A 329 11.52 -4.38 -0.05
N ALA A 330 12.11 -4.86 1.04
CA ALA A 330 12.70 -6.21 1.16
C ALA A 330 11.67 -7.30 1.56
N GLY A 331 10.37 -6.95 1.67
CA GLY A 331 9.31 -7.89 2.03
C GLY A 331 9.35 -8.39 3.49
N LYS A 332 10.08 -7.70 4.38
CA LYS A 332 10.20 -8.07 5.80
C LYS A 332 8.98 -7.72 6.64
N ASN A 333 8.10 -6.83 6.12
CA ASN A 333 6.89 -6.39 6.82
C ASN A 333 5.84 -7.49 6.95
N PHE A 334 4.99 -7.33 7.95
CA PHE A 334 3.81 -8.17 8.14
C PHE A 334 2.57 -7.29 8.39
N GLY A 335 1.74 -7.15 7.37
CA GLY A 335 0.62 -6.20 7.35
C GLY A 335 1.04 -4.82 6.85
N LYS A 336 0.24 -3.80 7.19
CA LYS A 336 0.49 -2.39 6.87
C LYS A 336 1.58 -1.82 7.77
N VAL A 337 2.61 -1.24 7.16
CA VAL A 337 3.68 -0.55 7.92
C VAL A 337 3.25 0.89 8.22
N VAL A 338 3.29 1.24 9.49
CA VAL A 338 2.96 2.57 10.01
C VAL A 338 4.03 3.00 10.98
N ILE A 339 4.48 4.23 10.90
CA ILE A 339 5.36 4.85 11.90
C ILE A 339 4.49 5.71 12.82
N ARG A 340 4.59 5.49 14.13
CA ARG A 340 3.93 6.33 15.12
C ARG A 340 4.93 7.38 15.62
N LEU A 341 4.64 8.66 15.36
CA LEU A 341 5.50 9.79 15.70
C LEU A 341 5.12 10.42 17.05
N ALA A 342 3.85 10.35 17.39
CA ALA A 342 3.32 10.91 18.62
C ALA A 342 2.28 9.97 19.24
N ASP A 343 2.00 10.17 20.53
CA ASP A 343 0.91 9.46 21.18
C ASP A 343 -0.44 9.95 20.61
N ASP A 344 -1.37 9.03 20.47
CA ASP A 344 -2.73 9.25 19.94
C ASP A 344 -3.73 9.62 21.05
N ALA A 345 -3.22 9.97 22.26
CA ALA A 345 -3.99 10.36 23.45
C ALA A 345 -4.22 11.88 23.51
#